data_437a4b59fcf68c4aca52102f9aeb48e1
#
_entry.id   437a4b59fcf68c4aca52102f9aeb48e1
#
_cell.length_a   1.000
_cell.length_b   1.000
_cell.length_c   1.000
_cell.angle_alpha   90.00
_cell.angle_beta   90.00
_cell.angle_gamma   90.00
#
_symmetry.space_group_name_H-M   'P 1'
#
loop_
_entity.id
_entity.type
_entity.pdbx_description
1 polymer ?
#
loop_
_entity_poly.entity_id
_entity_poly.type
_entity_poly.pdbx_seq_one_letter_code
_entity_poly.pdbx_strand_id
1 'polypeptide(L)'
;MSVRAIQIWQNKVYYAATDSKFGYIHLNEPTIRKQMKLSAANLQFRTLAQTKDLFYTVNIESPATFYKITKSTFTAEEVFTDTIKTAFYDAFMFDEKGRGLAISDPKKEGKPHFRIISSKNYKNEGGIMPKYQDGEAHFAASNTNIAMKGNTVWIATGGTVSRIFKFNWDKPYFWNVYNTPFVNGKSSTGIYSIDFYDEKFGIAVGGDYTQQSDNVNNIATTSDGGETWQIQASGKNGGYKTCVKIRPKSKGKDIIAVGDQNIEFSSDYGKTWKTISQEKNLYVCEWIDENILVFAGKNRILKAIFK
;
A
#
# COMPACT_ATOMS: atom_id res chain seq x y z
N MET A 1 13.55 -4.04 -13.78
CA MET A 1 12.74 -3.02 -13.09
C MET A 1 11.70 -3.71 -12.21
N SER A 2 11.52 -3.26 -10.97
CA SER A 2 10.48 -3.74 -10.07
C SER A 2 9.49 -2.61 -9.81
N VAL A 3 8.19 -2.86 -10.05
CA VAL A 3 7.10 -1.91 -9.85
C VAL A 3 6.27 -2.38 -8.66
N ARG A 4 6.24 -1.58 -7.59
CA ARG A 4 5.47 -1.87 -6.36
C ARG A 4 4.43 -0.81 -6.01
N ALA A 5 4.37 0.26 -6.78
CA ALA A 5 3.37 1.32 -6.61
C ALA A 5 2.86 1.79 -7.97
N ILE A 6 1.56 1.82 -8.12
CA ILE A 6 0.87 2.28 -9.33
C ILE A 6 -0.27 3.24 -8.97
N GLN A 7 -0.60 4.12 -9.92
CA GLN A 7 -1.76 5.00 -9.88
C GLN A 7 -2.43 5.04 -11.25
N ILE A 8 -3.75 5.12 -11.27
CA ILE A 8 -4.52 5.22 -12.51
C ILE A 8 -4.93 6.68 -12.72
N TRP A 9 -4.66 7.21 -13.90
CA TRP A 9 -5.11 8.54 -14.29
C TRP A 9 -5.23 8.65 -15.81
N GLN A 10 -6.37 9.17 -16.31
CA GLN A 10 -6.64 9.40 -17.75
C GLN A 10 -6.27 8.20 -18.64
N ASN A 11 -6.82 7.03 -18.32
CA ASN A 11 -6.61 5.79 -19.08
C ASN A 11 -5.12 5.35 -19.19
N LYS A 12 -4.31 5.75 -18.21
CA LYS A 12 -2.89 5.36 -18.09
C LYS A 12 -2.59 4.79 -16.72
N VAL A 13 -1.70 3.82 -16.70
CA VAL A 13 -1.08 3.31 -15.47
C VAL A 13 0.22 4.05 -15.25
N TYR A 14 0.29 4.85 -14.21
CA TYR A 14 1.52 5.47 -13.73
C TYR A 14 2.18 4.58 -12.72
N TYR A 15 3.50 4.55 -12.73
CA TYR A 15 4.29 3.72 -11.82
C TYR A 15 5.52 4.44 -11.29
N ALA A 16 5.90 4.10 -10.07
CA ALA A 16 7.21 4.37 -9.50
C ALA A 16 7.94 3.03 -9.29
N ALA A 17 9.25 2.98 -9.56
CA ALA A 17 9.99 1.73 -9.65
C ALA A 17 11.45 1.85 -9.21
N THR A 18 12.15 0.72 -9.25
CA THR A 18 13.62 0.66 -9.09
C THR A 18 14.34 1.48 -10.15
N ASP A 19 15.63 1.78 -9.92
CA ASP A 19 16.51 2.56 -10.80
C ASP A 19 16.02 4.01 -10.99
N SER A 20 15.37 4.59 -9.98
CA SER A 20 14.81 5.94 -9.98
C SER A 20 13.78 6.19 -11.09
N LYS A 21 13.11 5.16 -11.58
CA LYS A 21 12.20 5.26 -12.70
C LYS A 21 10.79 5.67 -12.24
N PHE A 22 10.25 6.66 -12.93
CA PHE A 22 8.85 7.04 -12.92
C PHE A 22 8.33 7.08 -14.35
N GLY A 23 7.11 6.59 -14.60
CA GLY A 23 6.58 6.58 -15.94
C GLY A 23 5.11 6.19 -16.01
N TYR A 24 4.62 6.09 -17.25
CA TYR A 24 3.29 5.58 -17.52
C TYR A 24 3.23 4.71 -18.78
N ILE A 25 2.20 3.88 -18.84
CA ILE A 25 1.78 3.12 -20.03
C ILE A 25 0.29 3.37 -20.23
N HIS A 26 -0.11 3.65 -21.48
CA HIS A 26 -1.52 3.81 -21.83
C HIS A 26 -2.23 2.43 -21.83
N LEU A 27 -3.40 2.35 -21.23
CA LEU A 27 -4.08 1.07 -20.95
C LEU A 27 -4.60 0.34 -22.19
N ASN A 28 -4.96 1.07 -23.25
CA ASN A 28 -5.49 0.50 -24.49
C ASN A 28 -4.47 0.53 -25.63
N GLU A 29 -3.44 1.37 -25.51
CA GLU A 29 -2.40 1.56 -26.52
C GLU A 29 -1.01 1.50 -25.85
N PRO A 30 -0.51 0.31 -25.48
CA PRO A 30 0.72 0.15 -24.69
C PRO A 30 2.00 0.69 -25.34
N THR A 31 1.97 0.97 -26.65
CA THR A 31 3.04 1.68 -27.37
C THR A 31 3.16 3.15 -26.94
N ILE A 32 2.06 3.76 -26.48
CA ILE A 32 2.03 5.09 -25.87
C ILE A 32 2.50 4.98 -24.44
N ARG A 33 3.78 5.26 -24.23
CA ARG A 33 4.44 5.20 -22.92
C ARG A 33 5.49 6.27 -22.77
N LYS A 34 5.74 6.69 -21.56
CA LYS A 34 6.80 7.66 -21.23
C LYS A 34 7.45 7.26 -19.91
N GLN A 35 8.75 7.50 -19.80
CA GLN A 35 9.52 7.24 -18.60
C GLN A 35 10.56 8.33 -18.40
N MET A 36 10.83 8.67 -17.13
CA MET A 36 11.94 9.53 -16.73
C MET A 36 12.69 8.92 -15.55
N LYS A 37 13.89 9.41 -15.30
CA LYS A 37 14.62 9.20 -14.03
C LYS A 37 14.35 10.37 -13.10
N LEU A 38 13.98 10.07 -11.86
CA LEU A 38 13.78 11.07 -10.80
C LEU A 38 15.11 11.51 -10.15
N SER A 39 16.12 10.63 -10.17
CA SER A 39 17.45 10.90 -9.61
C SER A 39 18.52 10.31 -10.52
N ALA A 40 19.73 10.90 -10.50
CA ALA A 40 20.92 10.31 -11.13
C ALA A 40 21.38 9.02 -10.42
N ALA A 41 21.15 8.91 -9.11
CA ALA A 41 21.38 7.69 -8.33
C ALA A 41 20.34 6.61 -8.66
N ASN A 42 20.68 5.35 -8.45
CA ASN A 42 19.77 4.22 -8.66
C ASN A 42 18.97 3.94 -7.39
N LEU A 43 18.04 4.83 -7.06
CA LEU A 43 17.17 4.72 -5.90
C LEU A 43 15.99 3.76 -6.15
N GLN A 44 15.40 3.25 -5.07
CA GLN A 44 14.21 2.42 -5.13
C GLN A 44 12.98 3.22 -4.73
N PHE A 45 12.04 3.37 -5.65
CA PHE A 45 10.74 3.99 -5.40
C PHE A 45 9.67 2.90 -5.30
N ARG A 46 9.08 2.76 -4.10
CA ARG A 46 8.02 1.79 -3.81
C ARG A 46 6.73 2.46 -3.34
N THR A 47 6.69 3.79 -3.40
CA THR A 47 5.53 4.59 -3.06
C THR A 47 5.07 5.40 -4.26
N LEU A 48 3.77 5.62 -4.39
CA LEU A 48 3.19 6.52 -5.38
C LEU A 48 1.81 6.96 -4.90
N ALA A 49 1.62 8.26 -4.79
CA ALA A 49 0.35 8.86 -4.39
C ALA A 49 -0.05 9.93 -5.40
N GLN A 50 -1.31 10.31 -5.45
CA GLN A 50 -1.78 11.35 -6.36
C GLN A 50 -2.79 12.28 -5.72
N THR A 51 -2.76 13.53 -6.17
CA THR A 51 -3.82 14.51 -6.02
C THR A 51 -4.47 14.78 -7.38
N LYS A 52 -5.35 15.77 -7.48
CA LYS A 52 -5.96 16.17 -8.75
C LYS A 52 -4.91 16.45 -9.84
N ASP A 53 -3.85 17.21 -9.52
CA ASP A 53 -2.93 17.76 -10.51
C ASP A 53 -1.50 17.21 -10.43
N LEU A 54 -1.18 16.47 -9.36
CA LEU A 54 0.17 16.02 -9.04
C LEU A 54 0.22 14.53 -8.70
N PHE A 55 1.35 13.91 -9.04
CA PHE A 55 1.80 12.69 -8.38
C PHE A 55 2.88 13.03 -7.35
N TYR A 56 3.00 12.16 -6.35
CA TYR A 56 4.04 12.22 -5.33
C TYR A 56 4.65 10.84 -5.13
N THR A 57 5.95 10.82 -4.91
CA THR A 57 6.67 9.59 -4.57
C THR A 57 7.86 9.92 -3.67
N VAL A 58 8.33 8.94 -2.93
CA VAL A 58 9.54 9.02 -2.11
C VAL A 58 10.33 7.73 -2.28
N ASN A 59 11.66 7.81 -2.34
CA ASN A 59 12.49 6.60 -2.28
C ASN A 59 12.46 5.99 -0.88
N ILE A 60 12.62 4.69 -0.79
CA ILE A 60 12.40 3.97 0.47
C ILE A 60 13.45 4.29 1.53
N GLU A 61 14.74 4.33 1.17
CA GLU A 61 15.87 4.40 2.11
C GLU A 61 16.37 5.84 2.32
N SER A 62 16.95 6.07 3.50
CA SER A 62 17.63 7.34 3.83
C SER A 62 18.92 7.57 3.01
N PRO A 63 19.18 8.79 2.52
CA PRO A 63 18.29 9.95 2.56
C PRO A 63 17.06 9.77 1.65
N ALA A 64 15.87 9.97 2.22
CA ALA A 64 14.62 9.76 1.51
C ALA A 64 14.10 11.07 0.90
N THR A 65 14.23 11.20 -0.41
CA THR A 65 13.84 12.41 -1.16
C THR A 65 12.44 12.26 -1.71
N PHE A 66 11.59 13.21 -1.39
CA PHE A 66 10.24 13.34 -1.89
C PHE A 66 10.24 14.13 -3.20
N TYR A 67 9.57 13.59 -4.19
CA TYR A 67 9.34 14.22 -5.49
C TYR A 67 7.86 14.50 -5.68
N LYS A 68 7.54 15.65 -6.27
CA LYS A 68 6.24 15.91 -6.90
C LYS A 68 6.41 15.91 -8.41
N ILE A 69 5.42 15.37 -9.11
CA ILE A 69 5.40 15.29 -10.56
C ILE A 69 4.13 15.94 -11.06
N THR A 70 4.26 17.00 -11.87
CA THR A 70 3.12 17.69 -12.47
C THR A 70 2.52 16.83 -13.57
N LYS A 71 1.22 16.52 -13.46
CA LYS A 71 0.53 15.63 -14.40
C LYS A 71 0.47 16.19 -15.83
N SER A 72 0.23 17.49 -15.98
CA SER A 72 0.07 18.14 -17.29
C SER A 72 1.38 18.25 -18.09
N THR A 73 2.50 18.53 -17.42
CA THR A 73 3.82 18.72 -18.06
C THR A 73 4.69 17.46 -18.01
N PHE A 74 4.35 16.53 -17.13
CA PHE A 74 5.20 15.36 -16.83
C PHE A 74 6.62 15.79 -16.40
N THR A 75 6.72 16.80 -15.51
CA THR A 75 7.96 17.30 -14.93
C THR A 75 8.04 16.97 -13.46
N ALA A 76 9.22 16.57 -12.99
CA ALA A 76 9.47 16.23 -11.60
C ALA A 76 10.27 17.33 -10.89
N GLU A 77 10.02 17.52 -9.61
CA GLU A 77 10.70 18.46 -8.72
C GLU A 77 10.92 17.82 -7.35
N GLU A 78 12.12 17.97 -6.80
CA GLU A 78 12.40 17.60 -5.41
C GLU A 78 11.73 18.62 -4.48
N VAL A 79 11.06 18.11 -3.43
CA VAL A 79 10.31 18.99 -2.53
C VAL A 79 10.81 18.95 -1.09
N PHE A 80 11.38 17.81 -0.70
CA PHE A 80 11.90 17.62 0.65
C PHE A 80 12.79 16.37 0.69
N THR A 81 13.84 16.39 1.53
CA THR A 81 14.67 15.21 1.80
C THR A 81 14.70 14.94 3.31
N ASP A 82 14.29 13.73 3.67
CA ASP A 82 14.42 13.22 5.03
C ASP A 82 15.79 12.56 5.23
N THR A 83 16.60 13.14 6.10
CA THR A 83 17.96 12.68 6.38
C THR A 83 18.06 11.82 7.66
N ILE A 84 16.92 11.47 8.26
CA ILE A 84 16.91 10.60 9.43
C ILE A 84 17.41 9.22 9.00
N LYS A 85 18.49 8.73 9.63
CA LYS A 85 19.18 7.50 9.23
C LYS A 85 18.30 6.24 9.20
N THR A 86 17.25 6.21 10.01
CA THR A 86 16.29 5.11 10.08
C THR A 86 15.10 5.28 9.14
N ALA A 87 15.08 6.34 8.31
CA ALA A 87 13.98 6.54 7.39
C ALA A 87 13.92 5.39 6.36
N PHE A 88 12.77 4.74 6.31
CA PHE A 88 12.43 3.70 5.33
C PHE A 88 10.95 3.80 5.01
N TYR A 89 10.61 4.48 3.91
CA TYR A 89 9.24 4.82 3.56
C TYR A 89 8.52 3.66 2.88
N ASP A 90 7.44 3.17 3.50
CA ASP A 90 6.70 1.97 3.11
C ASP A 90 5.46 2.26 2.28
N ALA A 91 4.76 3.34 2.60
CA ALA A 91 3.56 3.74 1.86
C ALA A 91 3.37 5.26 1.89
N PHE A 92 2.66 5.73 0.86
CA PHE A 92 2.27 7.12 0.71
C PHE A 92 0.90 7.20 0.04
N MET A 93 -0.04 7.91 0.65
CA MET A 93 -1.42 8.04 0.17
C MET A 93 -1.94 9.46 0.39
N PHE A 94 -2.80 9.92 -0.53
CA PHE A 94 -3.65 11.10 -0.34
C PHE A 94 -5.11 10.67 -0.26
N ASP A 95 -5.87 11.37 0.55
CA ASP A 95 -7.32 11.29 0.50
C ASP A 95 -7.91 12.21 -0.59
N GLU A 96 -9.23 12.14 -0.77
CA GLU A 96 -9.95 12.93 -1.76
C GLU A 96 -9.90 14.45 -1.50
N LYS A 97 -9.61 14.86 -0.25
CA LYS A 97 -9.44 16.26 0.15
C LYS A 97 -8.01 16.78 -0.01
N GLY A 98 -7.09 15.94 -0.51
CA GLY A 98 -5.68 16.27 -0.73
C GLY A 98 -4.85 16.30 0.55
N ARG A 99 -5.26 15.56 1.60
CA ARG A 99 -4.48 15.35 2.82
C ARG A 99 -3.63 14.09 2.63
N GLY A 100 -2.33 14.25 2.62
CA GLY A 100 -1.37 13.18 2.37
C GLY A 100 -0.77 12.62 3.66
N LEU A 101 -0.53 11.31 3.67
CA LEU A 101 0.19 10.63 4.72
C LEU A 101 1.25 9.72 4.10
N ALA A 102 2.51 9.94 4.46
CA ALA A 102 3.60 9.03 4.18
C ALA A 102 4.06 8.38 5.50
N ILE A 103 4.17 7.07 5.50
CA ILE A 103 4.62 6.29 6.66
C ILE A 103 5.99 5.70 6.39
N SER A 104 6.82 5.71 7.41
CA SER A 104 8.14 5.11 7.45
C SER A 104 8.24 4.17 8.64
N ASP A 105 9.16 3.24 8.58
CA ASP A 105 9.57 2.46 9.73
C ASP A 105 9.85 3.36 10.95
N PRO A 106 9.61 2.87 12.17
CA PRO A 106 9.76 3.69 13.36
C PRO A 106 11.20 4.13 13.58
N LYS A 107 11.35 5.28 14.21
CA LYS A 107 12.63 5.76 14.75
C LYS A 107 13.05 4.90 15.94
N LYS A 108 14.25 5.14 16.42
CA LYS A 108 14.75 4.53 17.68
C LYS A 108 13.71 4.67 18.79
N GLU A 109 13.69 3.68 19.70
CA GLU A 109 12.79 3.62 20.85
C GLU A 109 11.29 3.50 20.47
N GLY A 110 10.99 3.00 19.25
CA GLY A 110 9.62 2.85 18.77
C GLY A 110 8.88 4.16 18.51
N LYS A 111 9.60 5.27 18.30
CA LYS A 111 8.96 6.55 17.98
C LYS A 111 8.42 6.55 16.56
N PRO A 112 7.16 6.93 16.33
CA PRO A 112 6.57 7.02 14.99
C PRO A 112 7.36 7.91 14.04
N HIS A 113 7.33 7.56 12.76
CA HIS A 113 7.96 8.33 11.71
C HIS A 113 6.98 8.52 10.54
N PHE A 114 6.04 9.45 10.72
CA PHE A 114 5.04 9.79 9.72
C PHE A 114 5.26 11.21 9.20
N ARG A 115 4.83 11.45 7.96
CA ARG A 115 4.77 12.77 7.34
C ARG A 115 3.36 13.06 6.90
N ILE A 116 2.75 14.09 7.47
CA ILE A 116 1.51 14.65 6.95
C ILE A 116 1.85 15.73 5.93
N ILE A 117 1.25 15.59 4.75
CA ILE A 117 1.57 16.41 3.59
C ILE A 117 0.28 17.10 3.14
N SER A 118 0.32 18.40 3.07
CA SER A 118 -0.71 19.21 2.42
C SER A 118 -0.09 19.96 1.25
N SER A 119 -0.93 20.56 0.40
CA SER A 119 -0.47 21.34 -0.76
C SER A 119 0.54 22.46 -0.44
N LYS A 120 0.69 22.83 0.85
CA LYS A 120 1.54 23.94 1.32
C LYS A 120 2.63 23.54 2.31
N ASN A 121 2.59 22.34 2.89
CA ASN A 121 3.50 21.97 3.99
C ASN A 121 3.83 20.48 4.03
N TYR A 122 5.10 20.16 4.30
CA TYR A 122 5.62 18.83 4.61
C TYR A 122 5.99 18.83 6.11
N LYS A 123 5.01 18.59 6.98
CA LYS A 123 5.25 18.63 8.42
C LYS A 123 5.56 17.25 8.99
N ASN A 124 6.55 17.19 9.90
CA ASN A 124 6.53 16.18 10.94
C ASN A 124 5.40 16.54 11.89
N GLU A 125 4.44 15.65 12.04
CA GLU A 125 3.40 15.89 13.02
C GLU A 125 3.90 15.56 14.42
N GLY A 126 3.80 16.54 15.30
CA GLY A 126 3.82 16.33 16.74
C GLY A 126 2.41 16.04 17.22
N GLY A 127 2.21 14.92 17.86
CA GLY A 127 0.95 14.51 18.48
C GLY A 127 1.21 13.29 19.35
N ILE A 128 0.20 12.85 20.11
CA ILE A 128 0.26 11.55 20.82
C ILE A 128 0.06 10.44 19.79
N MET A 129 1.13 10.11 19.07
CA MET A 129 1.14 9.00 18.12
C MET A 129 1.39 7.68 18.86
N PRO A 130 0.89 6.55 18.32
CA PRO A 130 1.10 5.26 18.94
C PRO A 130 2.59 4.89 18.96
N LYS A 131 3.07 4.41 20.09
CA LYS A 131 4.42 3.86 20.20
C LYS A 131 4.45 2.47 19.57
N TYR A 132 5.46 2.22 18.76
CA TYR A 132 5.75 0.90 18.21
C TYR A 132 6.37 0.00 19.27
N GLN A 133 6.09 -1.28 19.17
CA GLN A 133 6.78 -2.31 19.93
C GLN A 133 8.13 -2.64 19.29
N ASP A 134 9.03 -3.27 20.04
CA ASP A 134 10.34 -3.67 19.52
C ASP A 134 10.18 -4.67 18.37
N GLY A 135 10.79 -4.35 17.21
CA GLY A 135 10.69 -5.14 15.99
C GLY A 135 9.37 -5.01 15.22
N GLU A 136 8.47 -4.10 15.63
CA GLU A 136 7.30 -3.74 14.85
C GLU A 136 7.67 -2.74 13.76
N ALA A 137 7.19 -2.96 12.54
CA ALA A 137 7.56 -2.20 11.34
C ALA A 137 6.40 -2.16 10.33
N HIS A 138 6.65 -1.51 9.21
CA HIS A 138 5.81 -1.57 8.02
C HIS A 138 6.48 -2.38 6.90
N PHE A 139 5.78 -2.55 5.78
CA PHE A 139 6.32 -3.30 4.65
C PHE A 139 6.16 -2.55 3.32
N ALA A 140 7.25 -2.14 2.71
CA ALA A 140 7.28 -1.46 1.42
C ALA A 140 6.99 -2.44 0.24
N ALA A 141 5.88 -3.16 0.32
CA ALA A 141 5.55 -4.24 -0.59
C ALA A 141 4.73 -3.79 -1.81
N SER A 142 3.74 -2.93 -1.59
CA SER A 142 2.77 -2.52 -2.63
C SER A 142 2.18 -1.12 -2.44
N ASN A 143 2.71 -0.32 -1.50
CA ASN A 143 2.16 1.00 -1.15
C ASN A 143 0.73 0.95 -0.57
N THR A 144 0.29 -0.19 0.00
CA THR A 144 -1.08 -0.42 0.44
C THR A 144 -1.22 -0.76 1.93
N ASN A 145 -0.25 -0.35 2.75
CA ASN A 145 -0.32 -0.44 4.22
C ASN A 145 -1.20 0.65 4.84
N ILE A 146 -1.64 1.63 4.04
CA ILE A 146 -2.55 2.70 4.44
C ILE A 146 -3.86 2.51 3.69
N ALA A 147 -4.98 2.64 4.39
CA ALA A 147 -6.30 2.79 3.80
C ALA A 147 -6.97 4.06 4.33
N MET A 148 -7.75 4.73 3.49
CA MET A 148 -8.49 5.94 3.83
C MET A 148 -9.91 5.86 3.27
N LYS A 149 -10.91 6.12 4.12
CA LYS A 149 -12.32 6.28 3.70
C LYS A 149 -12.94 7.44 4.47
N GLY A 150 -13.54 8.37 3.76
CA GLY A 150 -14.06 9.59 4.38
C GLY A 150 -12.96 10.34 5.14
N ASN A 151 -13.11 10.48 6.44
CA ASN A 151 -12.11 11.10 7.32
C ASN A 151 -11.30 10.06 8.10
N THR A 152 -11.59 8.78 7.98
CA THR A 152 -10.93 7.71 8.73
C THR A 152 -9.69 7.18 7.99
N VAL A 153 -8.62 6.98 8.73
CA VAL A 153 -7.33 6.46 8.25
C VAL A 153 -6.97 5.23 9.07
N TRP A 154 -6.56 4.17 8.38
CA TRP A 154 -6.00 2.96 8.97
C TRP A 154 -4.59 2.75 8.45
N ILE A 155 -3.71 2.30 9.33
CA ILE A 155 -2.32 1.95 9.02
C ILE A 155 -2.04 0.58 9.59
N ALA A 156 -1.55 -0.32 8.75
CA ALA A 156 -1.19 -1.68 9.16
C ALA A 156 0.29 -1.79 9.51
N THR A 157 0.57 -2.60 10.54
CA THR A 157 1.92 -2.97 10.95
C THR A 157 2.14 -4.49 10.88
N GLY A 158 3.38 -4.89 11.01
CA GLY A 158 3.81 -6.28 11.12
C GLY A 158 5.15 -6.37 11.83
N GLY A 159 5.84 -7.49 11.70
CA GLY A 159 7.04 -7.81 12.43
C GLY A 159 6.74 -8.65 13.67
N THR A 160 7.26 -8.26 14.81
CA THR A 160 7.04 -8.96 16.09
C THR A 160 5.59 -8.92 16.56
N VAL A 161 4.83 -7.92 16.12
CA VAL A 161 3.37 -7.78 16.32
C VAL A 161 2.71 -7.28 15.04
N SER A 162 1.41 -7.59 14.87
CA SER A 162 0.59 -7.08 13.78
C SER A 162 -0.58 -6.30 14.36
N ARG A 163 -0.57 -4.97 14.14
CA ARG A 163 -1.56 -4.06 14.70
C ARG A 163 -2.16 -3.16 13.63
N ILE A 164 -3.28 -2.57 13.94
CA ILE A 164 -3.88 -1.48 13.15
C ILE A 164 -3.85 -0.22 13.98
N PHE A 165 -3.25 0.85 13.42
CA PHE A 165 -3.36 2.19 13.94
C PHE A 165 -4.47 2.92 13.19
N LYS A 166 -5.39 3.53 13.93
CA LYS A 166 -6.57 4.21 13.38
C LYS A 166 -6.68 5.61 13.94
N PHE A 167 -6.90 6.58 13.05
CA PHE A 167 -7.26 7.93 13.46
C PHE A 167 -8.29 8.55 12.50
N ASN A 168 -8.84 9.68 12.90
CA ASN A 168 -9.73 10.45 12.06
C ASN A 168 -9.12 11.84 11.80
N TRP A 169 -9.16 12.32 10.56
CA TRP A 169 -8.63 13.62 10.17
C TRP A 169 -9.25 14.81 10.91
N ASP A 170 -10.46 14.67 11.43
CA ASP A 170 -11.09 15.72 12.25
C ASP A 170 -10.49 15.79 13.66
N LYS A 171 -9.82 14.71 14.09
CA LYS A 171 -9.13 14.57 15.38
C LYS A 171 -7.77 13.89 15.19
N PRO A 172 -6.83 14.49 14.43
CA PRO A 172 -5.61 13.82 13.99
C PRO A 172 -4.62 13.49 15.11
N TYR A 173 -4.85 14.01 16.31
CA TYR A 173 -4.01 13.74 17.48
C TYR A 173 -4.52 12.60 18.36
N PHE A 174 -5.70 12.03 18.05
CA PHE A 174 -6.28 10.89 18.76
C PHE A 174 -6.16 9.62 17.94
N TRP A 175 -5.26 8.76 18.37
CA TRP A 175 -4.98 7.49 17.71
C TRP A 175 -5.50 6.34 18.55
N ASN A 176 -6.16 5.41 17.91
CA ASN A 176 -6.51 4.10 18.48
C ASN A 176 -5.56 3.06 17.93
N VAL A 177 -5.22 2.07 18.76
CA VAL A 177 -4.35 0.96 18.40
C VAL A 177 -5.09 -0.34 18.66
N TYR A 178 -5.24 -1.16 17.65
CA TYR A 178 -5.94 -2.43 17.75
C TYR A 178 -4.99 -3.58 17.44
N ASN A 179 -4.91 -4.56 18.34
CA ASN A 179 -4.21 -5.81 18.09
C ASN A 179 -5.00 -6.66 17.12
N THR A 180 -4.31 -7.41 16.28
CA THR A 180 -4.94 -8.32 15.34
C THR A 180 -4.51 -9.76 15.63
N PRO A 181 -5.33 -10.78 15.31
CA PRO A 181 -4.92 -12.18 15.37
C PRO A 181 -4.03 -12.61 14.20
N PHE A 182 -3.55 -11.65 13.42
CA PHE A 182 -2.75 -11.90 12.23
C PHE A 182 -1.39 -12.50 12.56
N VAL A 183 -0.81 -13.28 11.65
CA VAL A 183 0.53 -13.85 11.82
C VAL A 183 1.56 -12.78 12.12
N ASN A 184 2.39 -13.01 13.14
CA ASN A 184 3.44 -12.11 13.61
C ASN A 184 4.55 -12.88 14.32
N GLY A 185 5.51 -12.19 14.94
CA GLY A 185 6.57 -12.79 15.76
C GLY A 185 7.94 -12.86 15.09
N LYS A 186 8.03 -12.53 13.78
CA LYS A 186 9.29 -12.43 13.04
C LYS A 186 9.30 -11.12 12.26
N SER A 187 10.49 -10.58 11.98
CA SER A 187 10.64 -9.37 11.14
C SER A 187 10.06 -9.50 9.73
N SER A 188 9.79 -10.72 9.27
CA SER A 188 9.25 -11.03 7.95
C SER A 188 7.74 -11.28 7.94
N THR A 189 7.09 -11.39 9.13
CA THR A 189 5.67 -11.73 9.24
C THR A 189 4.80 -10.50 9.50
N GLY A 190 3.56 -10.50 9.03
CA GLY A 190 2.61 -9.46 9.37
C GLY A 190 1.65 -9.08 8.25
N ILE A 191 0.99 -7.93 8.44
CA ILE A 191 0.08 -7.35 7.47
C ILE A 191 0.87 -6.55 6.44
N TYR A 192 0.71 -6.89 5.17
CA TYR A 192 1.39 -6.25 4.05
C TYR A 192 0.50 -5.29 3.28
N SER A 193 -0.80 -5.48 3.36
CA SER A 193 -1.80 -4.69 2.64
C SER A 193 -3.13 -4.70 3.36
N ILE A 194 -3.80 -3.55 3.36
CA ILE A 194 -5.17 -3.40 3.82
C ILE A 194 -6.00 -2.66 2.78
N ASP A 195 -7.29 -2.97 2.72
CA ASP A 195 -8.26 -2.19 1.98
C ASP A 195 -9.60 -2.15 2.70
N PHE A 196 -10.32 -1.04 2.55
CA PHE A 196 -11.63 -0.83 3.14
C PHE A 196 -12.65 -0.48 2.07
N TYR A 197 -13.78 -1.17 2.05
CA TYR A 197 -14.90 -0.84 1.16
C TYR A 197 -15.61 0.44 1.64
N ASP A 198 -15.89 0.50 2.91
CA ASP A 198 -16.49 1.62 3.63
C ASP A 198 -15.80 1.82 4.99
N GLU A 199 -16.38 2.62 5.89
CA GLU A 199 -15.81 2.84 7.22
C GLU A 199 -15.99 1.65 8.18
N LYS A 200 -16.67 0.56 7.77
CA LYS A 200 -16.94 -0.62 8.60
C LYS A 200 -16.24 -1.87 8.10
N PHE A 201 -16.45 -2.22 6.82
CA PHE A 201 -15.89 -3.44 6.26
C PHE A 201 -14.50 -3.19 5.67
N GLY A 202 -13.53 -3.97 6.15
CA GLY A 202 -12.16 -3.97 5.65
C GLY A 202 -11.56 -5.36 5.65
N ILE A 203 -10.45 -5.49 4.91
CA ILE A 203 -9.65 -6.71 4.80
C ILE A 203 -8.17 -6.40 4.93
N ALA A 204 -7.44 -7.32 5.56
CA ALA A 204 -5.99 -7.34 5.68
C ALA A 204 -5.44 -8.63 5.08
N VAL A 205 -4.35 -8.53 4.34
CA VAL A 205 -3.58 -9.68 3.82
C VAL A 205 -2.09 -9.48 4.05
N GLY A 206 -1.35 -10.59 4.06
CA GLY A 206 0.10 -10.58 4.24
C GLY A 206 0.65 -11.99 4.36
N GLY A 207 1.40 -12.27 5.44
CA GLY A 207 2.02 -13.56 5.70
C GLY A 207 3.49 -13.43 6.04
N ASP A 208 4.32 -14.38 5.60
CA ASP A 208 5.77 -14.39 5.75
C ASP A 208 6.42 -14.42 4.35
N TYR A 209 7.12 -13.33 3.95
CA TYR A 209 7.77 -13.29 2.64
C TYR A 209 8.94 -14.27 2.50
N THR A 210 9.46 -14.78 3.61
CA THR A 210 10.52 -15.79 3.63
C THR A 210 9.99 -17.22 3.54
N GLN A 211 8.68 -17.39 3.81
CA GLN A 211 7.95 -18.66 3.76
C GLN A 211 6.63 -18.45 3.00
N GLN A 212 6.73 -18.16 1.71
CA GLN A 212 5.59 -17.67 0.91
C GLN A 212 4.45 -18.68 0.72
N SER A 213 4.70 -19.96 0.96
CA SER A 213 3.67 -21.00 0.97
C SER A 213 2.86 -21.06 2.26
N ASP A 214 3.35 -20.48 3.35
CA ASP A 214 2.64 -20.47 4.63
C ASP A 214 1.37 -19.64 4.50
N ASN A 215 0.26 -20.26 4.88
CA ASN A 215 -1.08 -19.75 4.65
C ASN A 215 -1.94 -19.72 5.92
N VAL A 216 -1.29 -19.72 7.08
CA VAL A 216 -1.95 -19.71 8.38
C VAL A 216 -2.02 -18.27 8.92
N ASN A 217 -3.23 -17.83 9.32
CA ASN A 217 -3.48 -16.52 9.91
C ASN A 217 -2.97 -15.32 9.11
N ASN A 218 -2.99 -15.41 7.78
CA ASN A 218 -2.46 -14.41 6.86
C ASN A 218 -3.53 -13.64 6.07
N ILE A 219 -4.81 -13.85 6.39
CA ILE A 219 -5.96 -13.09 5.89
C ILE A 219 -6.90 -12.82 7.07
N ALA A 220 -7.32 -11.57 7.23
CA ALA A 220 -8.31 -11.19 8.26
C ALA A 220 -9.27 -10.15 7.74
N THR A 221 -10.50 -10.16 8.23
CA THR A 221 -11.54 -9.17 7.92
C THR A 221 -12.05 -8.49 9.17
N THR A 222 -12.57 -7.28 9.00
CA THR A 222 -13.28 -6.51 10.02
C THR A 222 -14.65 -6.10 9.51
N SER A 223 -15.63 -5.95 10.42
CA SER A 223 -16.97 -5.42 10.14
C SER A 223 -17.33 -4.23 11.03
N ASP A 224 -16.41 -3.79 11.89
CA ASP A 224 -16.58 -2.71 12.87
C ASP A 224 -15.58 -1.56 12.65
N GLY A 225 -15.01 -1.47 11.46
CA GLY A 225 -14.10 -0.39 11.11
C GLY A 225 -12.67 -0.60 11.65
N GLY A 226 -12.25 -1.85 11.78
CA GLY A 226 -10.89 -2.20 12.16
C GLY A 226 -10.65 -2.25 13.66
N GLU A 227 -11.70 -2.25 14.49
CA GLU A 227 -11.59 -2.39 15.94
C GLU A 227 -11.34 -3.84 16.34
N THR A 228 -12.06 -4.77 15.71
CA THR A 228 -11.82 -6.21 15.82
C THR A 228 -11.57 -6.84 14.45
N TRP A 229 -10.76 -7.88 14.44
CA TRP A 229 -10.37 -8.60 13.22
C TRP A 229 -10.59 -10.10 13.40
N GLN A 230 -11.15 -10.72 12.37
CA GLN A 230 -11.41 -12.15 12.33
C GLN A 230 -10.57 -12.81 11.23
N ILE A 231 -9.80 -13.84 11.59
CA ILE A 231 -9.05 -14.65 10.62
C ILE A 231 -10.02 -15.33 9.65
N GLN A 232 -9.66 -15.29 8.37
CA GLN A 232 -10.39 -15.94 7.29
C GLN A 232 -9.48 -16.94 6.56
N ALA A 233 -10.07 -18.02 6.05
CA ALA A 233 -9.41 -19.01 5.18
C ALA A 233 -8.02 -19.48 5.65
N SER A 234 -7.75 -19.52 6.96
CA SER A 234 -6.50 -20.02 7.53
C SER A 234 -6.26 -21.45 7.11
N GLY A 235 -5.08 -21.76 6.54
CA GLY A 235 -4.75 -23.07 5.99
C GLY A 235 -5.46 -23.41 4.66
N LYS A 236 -6.24 -22.46 4.08
CA LYS A 236 -7.10 -22.71 2.90
C LYS A 236 -6.98 -21.63 1.82
N ASN A 237 -5.87 -20.94 1.77
CA ASN A 237 -5.55 -19.92 0.77
C ASN A 237 -4.16 -20.16 0.16
N GLY A 238 -3.77 -19.40 -0.83
CA GLY A 238 -2.53 -19.58 -1.59
C GLY A 238 -1.29 -18.90 -0.96
N GLY A 239 -1.25 -18.67 0.34
CA GLY A 239 -0.08 -18.17 1.05
C GLY A 239 0.09 -16.66 1.02
N TYR A 240 1.33 -16.21 1.14
CA TYR A 240 1.74 -14.81 1.25
C TYR A 240 1.17 -13.90 0.15
N LYS A 241 0.69 -12.72 0.55
CA LYS A 241 0.16 -11.68 -0.36
C LYS A 241 0.80 -10.33 -0.07
N THR A 242 1.08 -9.60 -1.14
CA THR A 242 1.65 -8.25 -1.09
C THR A 242 0.60 -7.16 -1.20
N CYS A 243 -0.54 -7.42 -1.86
CA CYS A 243 -1.57 -6.43 -2.12
C CYS A 243 -2.96 -7.07 -2.12
N VAL A 244 -3.93 -6.35 -1.56
CA VAL A 244 -5.36 -6.68 -1.62
C VAL A 244 -6.15 -5.48 -2.09
N LYS A 245 -7.17 -5.71 -2.92
CA LYS A 245 -8.12 -4.68 -3.38
C LYS A 245 -9.53 -5.22 -3.44
N ILE A 246 -10.45 -4.49 -2.86
CA ILE A 246 -11.87 -4.76 -2.92
C ILE A 246 -12.40 -4.22 -4.26
N ARG A 247 -13.17 -5.06 -4.97
CA ARG A 247 -13.77 -4.68 -6.26
C ARG A 247 -14.75 -3.52 -6.08
N PRO A 248 -14.67 -2.45 -6.87
CA PRO A 248 -15.65 -1.37 -6.85
C PRO A 248 -17.09 -1.89 -7.05
N LYS A 249 -18.06 -1.27 -6.40
CA LYS A 249 -19.49 -1.60 -6.45
C LYS A 249 -19.87 -3.00 -5.97
N SER A 250 -18.93 -3.84 -5.51
CA SER A 250 -19.23 -5.19 -5.01
C SER A 250 -19.83 -5.22 -3.61
N LYS A 251 -19.96 -4.07 -2.95
CA LYS A 251 -20.36 -3.94 -1.54
C LYS A 251 -19.44 -4.70 -0.57
N GLY A 252 -18.16 -4.80 -0.92
CA GLY A 252 -17.16 -5.52 -0.15
C GLY A 252 -17.09 -7.03 -0.45
N LYS A 253 -17.98 -7.57 -1.28
CA LYS A 253 -18.12 -8.99 -1.52
C LYS A 253 -16.98 -9.60 -2.33
N ASP A 254 -16.59 -8.91 -3.41
CA ASP A 254 -15.59 -9.38 -4.37
C ASP A 254 -14.22 -8.77 -4.04
N ILE A 255 -13.21 -9.60 -3.84
CA ILE A 255 -11.89 -9.18 -3.39
C ILE A 255 -10.81 -9.90 -4.17
N ILE A 256 -9.79 -9.16 -4.60
CA ILE A 256 -8.60 -9.71 -5.25
C ILE A 256 -7.41 -9.57 -4.31
N ALA A 257 -6.56 -10.60 -4.25
CA ALA A 257 -5.28 -10.55 -3.57
C ALA A 257 -4.17 -11.05 -4.50
N VAL A 258 -3.05 -10.35 -4.51
CA VAL A 258 -1.87 -10.69 -5.32
C VAL A 258 -0.63 -10.82 -4.47
N GLY A 259 0.23 -11.73 -4.83
CA GLY A 259 1.55 -11.95 -4.24
C GLY A 259 2.52 -12.51 -5.26
N ASP A 260 3.75 -12.75 -4.82
CA ASP A 260 4.84 -13.23 -5.69
C ASP A 260 4.51 -14.53 -6.42
N GLN A 261 3.62 -15.37 -5.87
CA GLN A 261 3.39 -16.74 -6.36
C GLN A 261 2.09 -16.89 -7.13
N ASN A 262 1.06 -16.11 -6.83
CA ASN A 262 -0.27 -16.32 -7.40
C ASN A 262 -1.17 -15.09 -7.25
N ILE A 263 -2.32 -15.14 -7.92
CA ILE A 263 -3.44 -14.23 -7.76
C ILE A 263 -4.63 -15.04 -7.26
N GLU A 264 -5.29 -14.56 -6.23
CA GLU A 264 -6.48 -15.17 -5.65
C GLU A 264 -7.67 -14.21 -5.66
N PHE A 265 -8.86 -14.77 -5.75
CA PHE A 265 -10.13 -14.08 -5.75
C PHE A 265 -11.06 -14.69 -4.71
N SER A 266 -11.75 -13.82 -3.98
CA SER A 266 -12.85 -14.16 -3.09
C SER A 266 -14.12 -13.47 -3.58
N SER A 267 -15.27 -14.18 -3.51
CA SER A 267 -16.60 -13.63 -3.83
C SER A 267 -17.57 -13.71 -2.65
N ASP A 268 -17.04 -13.78 -1.42
CA ASP A 268 -17.81 -13.98 -0.20
C ASP A 268 -17.24 -13.21 1.00
N TYR A 269 -16.79 -11.96 0.75
CA TYR A 269 -16.21 -11.08 1.78
C TYR A 269 -14.90 -11.60 2.38
N GLY A 270 -14.08 -12.31 1.60
CA GLY A 270 -12.81 -12.84 2.03
C GLY A 270 -12.88 -14.15 2.84
N LYS A 271 -14.05 -14.78 2.97
CA LYS A 271 -14.22 -16.01 3.74
C LYS A 271 -13.59 -17.21 3.07
N THR A 272 -13.73 -17.30 1.74
CA THR A 272 -13.08 -18.33 0.94
C THR A 272 -12.32 -17.73 -0.23
N TRP A 273 -11.27 -18.43 -0.68
CA TRP A 273 -10.39 -17.94 -1.73
C TRP A 273 -10.15 -19.00 -2.79
N LYS A 274 -10.07 -18.54 -4.04
CA LYS A 274 -9.74 -19.36 -5.19
C LYS A 274 -8.55 -18.77 -5.91
N THR A 275 -7.51 -19.55 -6.13
CA THR A 275 -6.42 -19.16 -7.03
C THR A 275 -6.97 -19.07 -8.46
N ILE A 276 -6.92 -17.89 -9.04
CA ILE A 276 -7.39 -17.61 -10.41
C ILE A 276 -6.24 -17.51 -11.41
N SER A 277 -5.00 -17.34 -10.91
CA SER A 277 -3.80 -17.32 -11.74
C SER A 277 -2.57 -17.72 -10.95
N GLN A 278 -1.65 -18.44 -11.62
CA GLN A 278 -0.32 -18.81 -11.12
C GLN A 278 0.77 -17.82 -11.60
N GLU A 279 0.38 -16.66 -12.08
CA GLU A 279 1.31 -15.61 -12.48
C GLU A 279 2.18 -15.15 -11.31
N LYS A 280 3.50 -15.20 -11.53
CA LYS A 280 4.50 -14.91 -10.49
C LYS A 280 5.06 -13.49 -10.61
N ASN A 281 5.68 -13.01 -9.52
CA ASN A 281 6.36 -11.72 -9.47
C ASN A 281 5.44 -10.54 -9.82
N LEU A 282 4.19 -10.60 -9.41
CA LEU A 282 3.26 -9.48 -9.36
C LEU A 282 3.15 -9.02 -7.91
N TYR A 283 3.16 -7.71 -7.67
CA TYR A 283 3.31 -7.14 -6.34
C TYR A 283 2.17 -6.22 -5.93
N VAL A 284 1.56 -5.56 -6.89
CA VAL A 284 0.52 -4.57 -6.66
C VAL A 284 -0.58 -4.70 -7.71
N CYS A 285 -1.80 -4.42 -7.32
CA CYS A 285 -2.93 -4.31 -8.25
C CYS A 285 -3.77 -3.08 -7.91
N GLU A 286 -4.51 -2.57 -8.91
CA GLU A 286 -5.44 -1.47 -8.76
C GLU A 286 -6.60 -1.61 -9.74
N TRP A 287 -7.82 -1.39 -9.26
CA TRP A 287 -9.02 -1.37 -10.10
C TRP A 287 -9.08 -0.08 -10.90
N ILE A 288 -9.41 -0.18 -12.19
CA ILE A 288 -9.76 0.96 -13.04
C ILE A 288 -11.25 1.25 -12.89
N ASP A 289 -12.04 0.21 -12.94
CA ASP A 289 -13.48 0.18 -12.73
C ASP A 289 -13.88 -1.20 -12.18
N GLU A 290 -15.17 -1.49 -12.12
CA GLU A 290 -15.67 -2.77 -11.62
C GLU A 290 -15.32 -3.99 -12.48
N ASN A 291 -14.82 -3.81 -13.71
CA ASN A 291 -14.53 -4.89 -14.65
C ASN A 291 -13.05 -4.97 -15.05
N ILE A 292 -12.28 -3.92 -14.83
CA ILE A 292 -10.91 -3.84 -15.31
C ILE A 292 -9.96 -3.63 -14.14
N LEU A 293 -8.99 -4.53 -14.03
CA LEU A 293 -7.94 -4.53 -13.02
C LEU A 293 -6.56 -4.49 -13.68
N VAL A 294 -5.64 -3.77 -13.09
CA VAL A 294 -4.23 -3.74 -13.50
C VAL A 294 -3.37 -4.35 -12.40
N PHE A 295 -2.43 -5.19 -12.80
CA PHE A 295 -1.36 -5.72 -11.96
C PHE A 295 -0.02 -5.16 -12.40
N ALA A 296 0.89 -4.95 -11.46
CA ALA A 296 2.28 -4.60 -11.78
C ALA A 296 3.25 -5.39 -10.90
N GLY A 297 4.46 -5.60 -11.43
CA GLY A 297 5.47 -6.39 -10.75
C GLY A 297 6.84 -6.31 -11.41
N LYS A 298 7.55 -7.44 -11.47
CA LYS A 298 8.89 -7.52 -12.05
C LYS A 298 8.82 -7.45 -13.57
N ASN A 299 9.29 -6.36 -14.14
CA ASN A 299 9.42 -6.09 -15.58
C ASN A 299 8.11 -6.17 -16.38
N ARG A 300 6.94 -6.05 -15.74
CA ARG A 300 5.65 -6.13 -16.44
C ARG A 300 4.52 -5.38 -15.74
N ILE A 301 3.56 -4.99 -16.55
CA ILE A 301 2.24 -4.51 -16.17
C ILE A 301 1.22 -5.32 -16.97
N LEU A 302 0.22 -5.87 -16.32
CA LEU A 302 -0.82 -6.69 -16.92
C LEU A 302 -2.19 -6.03 -16.70
N LYS A 303 -3.06 -6.10 -17.70
CA LYS A 303 -4.45 -5.69 -17.64
C LYS A 303 -5.31 -6.95 -17.65
N ALA A 304 -6.22 -7.08 -16.70
CA ALA A 304 -7.18 -8.17 -16.61
C ALA A 304 -8.60 -7.64 -16.74
N ILE A 305 -9.46 -8.41 -17.40
CA ILE A 305 -10.89 -8.13 -17.54
C ILE A 305 -11.66 -9.17 -16.75
N PHE A 306 -12.44 -8.72 -15.78
CA PHE A 306 -13.34 -9.53 -14.98
C PHE A 306 -14.74 -9.46 -15.59
N LYS A 307 -15.22 -10.60 -16.04
CA LYS A 307 -16.59 -10.75 -16.58
C LYS A 307 -17.56 -11.15 -15.50
#